data_7a7897c5f55302d88f4b8306a50e72cd
#
_entry.id   7a7897c5f55302d88f4b8306a50e72cd
#
_cell.length_a   1.000
_cell.length_b   1.000
_cell.length_c   1.000
_cell.angle_alpha   90.00
_cell.angle_beta   90.00
_cell.angle_gamma   90.00
#
_symmetry.space_group_name_H-M   'P 1'
#
loop_
_entity.id
_entity.type
_entity.pdbx_description
1 polymer ?
#
loop_
_entity_poly.entity_id
_entity_poly.type
_entity_poly.pdbx_seq_one_letter_code
_entity_poly.pdbx_strand_id
1 'polypeptide(L)'
;MKLIIILILALFPLCSSASNHYALVFENNTILLVLNLKCSPCDLNCANIQYQLFNKETESVISGVAKPVTTGIENNFRGYMMRNNNTSYTLIESDNKNVWDMSVEEKGTQQNKDTVQKVKYQLNAIFDNGTC
;
A
#
# COMPACT_ATOMS: atom_id res chain seq x y z
N MET A 1 31.74 -43.53 -37.80
CA MET A 1 31.19 -43.31 -36.46
C MET A 1 30.48 -41.92 -36.44
N LYS A 2 29.16 -41.94 -36.53
CA LYS A 2 28.40 -40.70 -36.43
C LYS A 2 27.99 -40.52 -35.01
N LEU A 3 28.53 -39.52 -34.34
CA LEU A 3 28.16 -39.10 -33.01
C LEU A 3 26.85 -38.35 -33.12
N ILE A 4 25.76 -38.97 -32.67
CA ILE A 4 24.45 -38.31 -32.53
C ILE A 4 24.46 -37.61 -31.18
N ILE A 5 24.69 -36.31 -31.19
CA ILE A 5 24.48 -35.46 -30.02
C ILE A 5 22.99 -35.23 -29.89
N ILE A 6 22.36 -35.97 -29.03
CA ILE A 6 20.96 -35.73 -28.61
C ILE A 6 20.96 -34.49 -27.73
N LEU A 7 20.62 -33.36 -28.33
CA LEU A 7 20.36 -32.12 -27.58
C LEU A 7 19.01 -32.27 -26.87
N ILE A 8 19.06 -32.76 -25.63
CA ILE A 8 17.87 -32.74 -24.75
C ILE A 8 17.65 -31.29 -24.33
N LEU A 9 16.83 -30.58 -25.10
CA LEU A 9 16.25 -29.34 -24.63
C LEU A 9 15.33 -29.67 -23.47
N ALA A 10 15.85 -29.56 -22.26
CA ALA A 10 15.03 -29.57 -21.06
C ALA A 10 14.09 -28.36 -21.10
N LEU A 11 12.87 -28.60 -21.57
CA LEU A 11 11.75 -27.71 -21.37
C LEU A 11 11.49 -27.64 -19.87
N PHE A 12 12.18 -26.71 -19.21
CA PHE A 12 11.75 -26.30 -17.88
C PHE A 12 10.42 -25.58 -18.04
N PRO A 13 9.31 -26.11 -17.50
CA PRO A 13 8.12 -25.30 -17.38
C PRO A 13 8.50 -24.13 -16.48
N LEU A 14 8.56 -22.94 -17.07
CA LEU A 14 8.51 -21.70 -16.31
C LEU A 14 7.14 -21.70 -15.62
N CYS A 15 7.07 -22.31 -14.44
CA CYS A 15 6.00 -22.05 -13.51
C CYS A 15 6.14 -20.58 -13.13
N SER A 16 5.58 -19.70 -13.95
CA SER A 16 5.21 -18.37 -13.51
C SER A 16 4.11 -18.59 -12.47
N SER A 17 4.51 -18.74 -11.21
CA SER A 17 3.58 -18.58 -10.12
C SER A 17 3.02 -17.17 -10.29
N ALA A 18 1.76 -17.08 -10.73
CA ALA A 18 1.02 -15.83 -10.72
C ALA A 18 1.02 -15.38 -9.25
N SER A 19 1.93 -14.47 -8.92
CA SER A 19 1.98 -13.89 -7.58
C SER A 19 0.69 -13.10 -7.42
N ASN A 20 -0.13 -13.44 -6.43
CA ASN A 20 -1.33 -12.71 -6.06
C ASN A 20 -0.94 -11.35 -5.46
N HIS A 21 -0.27 -10.54 -6.25
CA HIS A 21 0.17 -9.21 -5.86
C HIS A 21 -0.64 -8.19 -6.64
N TYR A 22 -1.13 -7.19 -5.96
CA TYR A 22 -1.71 -6.03 -6.62
C TYR A 22 -1.22 -4.74 -5.97
N ALA A 23 -1.29 -3.66 -6.71
CA ALA A 23 -0.85 -2.34 -6.28
C ALA A 23 -2.01 -1.35 -6.33
N LEU A 24 -2.05 -0.48 -5.33
CA LEU A 24 -2.89 0.70 -5.31
C LEU A 24 -1.99 1.93 -5.29
N VAL A 25 -2.31 2.91 -6.12
CA VAL A 25 -1.55 4.16 -6.19
C VAL A 25 -2.49 5.34 -5.99
N PHE A 26 -2.12 6.21 -5.08
CA PHE A 26 -2.85 7.41 -4.71
C PHE A 26 -1.94 8.62 -4.85
N GLU A 27 -2.44 9.71 -5.39
CA GLU A 27 -1.64 10.92 -5.48
C GLU A 27 -2.45 12.22 -5.35
N ASN A 28 -1.72 13.26 -5.02
CA ASN A 28 -2.09 14.65 -5.19
C ASN A 28 -0.85 15.47 -5.60
N ASN A 29 -0.92 16.79 -5.53
CA ASN A 29 0.21 17.64 -5.90
C ASN A 29 1.45 17.48 -4.98
N THR A 30 1.25 17.04 -3.74
CA THR A 30 2.30 16.96 -2.72
C THR A 30 2.77 15.53 -2.46
N ILE A 31 1.88 14.55 -2.58
CA ILE A 31 2.10 13.17 -2.12
C ILE A 31 1.84 12.17 -3.24
N LEU A 32 2.72 11.17 -3.33
CA LEU A 32 2.50 9.93 -4.07
C LEU A 32 2.59 8.77 -3.08
N LEU A 33 1.52 8.01 -2.93
CA LEU A 33 1.45 6.83 -2.06
C LEU A 33 1.23 5.58 -2.91
N VAL A 34 2.09 4.60 -2.72
CA VAL A 34 1.98 3.28 -3.35
C VAL A 34 1.79 2.22 -2.26
N LEU A 35 0.74 1.42 -2.38
CA LEU A 35 0.50 0.23 -1.58
C LEU A 35 0.71 -1.01 -2.43
N ASN A 36 1.58 -1.89 -1.99
CA ASN A 36 1.80 -3.21 -2.60
C ASN A 36 1.19 -4.27 -1.69
N LEU A 37 0.12 -4.88 -2.13
CA LEU A 37 -0.61 -5.89 -1.37
C LEU A 37 -0.21 -7.27 -1.86
N LYS A 38 0.37 -8.06 -0.98
CA LYS A 38 0.79 -9.45 -1.25
C LYS A 38 -0.29 -10.44 -0.84
N CYS A 39 -1.52 -10.15 -1.19
CA CYS A 39 -2.72 -10.93 -0.90
C CYS A 39 -3.62 -10.97 -2.13
N SER A 40 -4.63 -11.81 -2.11
CA SER A 40 -5.70 -11.76 -3.11
C SER A 40 -6.44 -10.41 -3.04
N PRO A 41 -6.85 -9.82 -4.16
CA PRO A 41 -7.57 -8.54 -4.18
C PRO A 41 -8.85 -8.53 -3.33
N CYS A 42 -9.46 -9.69 -3.11
CA CYS A 42 -10.68 -9.84 -2.32
C CYS A 42 -10.43 -10.15 -0.84
N ASP A 43 -9.18 -10.19 -0.42
CA ASP A 43 -8.82 -10.45 0.99
C ASP A 43 -8.85 -9.15 1.79
N LEU A 44 -9.94 -8.91 2.50
CA LEU A 44 -10.11 -7.76 3.37
C LEU A 44 -9.21 -7.79 4.62
N ASN A 45 -8.66 -8.97 4.93
CA ASN A 45 -7.76 -9.17 6.07
C ASN A 45 -6.30 -9.27 5.65
N CYS A 46 -5.95 -8.71 4.50
CA CYS A 46 -4.58 -8.73 4.02
C CYS A 46 -3.61 -8.20 5.08
N ALA A 47 -2.75 -9.07 5.60
CA ALA A 47 -1.76 -8.71 6.60
C ALA A 47 -0.40 -8.33 6.00
N ASN A 48 -0.21 -8.54 4.71
CA ASN A 48 1.07 -8.32 4.03
C ASN A 48 0.94 -7.18 3.02
N ILE A 49 0.93 -5.96 3.55
CA ILE A 49 0.83 -4.73 2.76
C ILE A 49 2.09 -3.92 3.01
N GLN A 50 2.81 -3.60 1.95
CA GLN A 50 3.96 -2.70 2.00
C GLN A 50 3.57 -1.35 1.40
N TYR A 51 4.03 -0.27 2.00
CA TYR A 51 3.79 1.07 1.49
C TYR A 51 5.08 1.80 1.18
N GLN A 52 5.00 2.69 0.22
CA GLN A 52 5.98 3.74 -0.06
C GLN A 52 5.23 5.06 -0.20
N LEU A 53 5.62 6.04 0.58
CA LEU A 53 5.07 7.38 0.52
C LEU A 53 6.17 8.35 0.11
N PHE A 54 5.99 8.98 -1.03
CA PHE A 54 6.88 9.98 -1.57
C PHE A 54 6.29 11.37 -1.37
N ASN A 55 7.03 12.24 -0.73
CA ASN A 55 6.71 13.66 -0.63
C ASN A 55 7.40 14.39 -1.79
N LYS A 56 6.59 14.95 -2.70
CA LYS A 56 7.06 15.60 -3.92
C LYS A 56 7.77 16.94 -3.65
N GLU A 57 7.44 17.60 -2.55
CA GLU A 57 8.02 18.91 -2.18
C GLU A 57 9.41 18.75 -1.55
N THR A 58 9.57 17.77 -0.67
CA THR A 58 10.82 17.50 0.04
C THR A 58 11.69 16.44 -0.62
N GLU A 59 11.16 15.77 -1.67
CA GLU A 59 11.79 14.63 -2.36
C GLU A 59 12.17 13.48 -1.41
N SER A 60 11.45 13.36 -0.29
CA SER A 60 11.67 12.32 0.72
C SER A 60 10.77 11.12 0.48
N VAL A 61 11.29 9.93 0.78
CA VAL A 61 10.56 8.66 0.72
C VAL A 61 10.57 8.01 2.08
N ILE A 62 9.39 7.61 2.54
CA ILE A 62 9.26 6.70 3.68
C ILE A 62 8.59 5.40 3.22
N SER A 63 8.93 4.31 3.87
CA SER A 63 8.39 2.99 3.56
C SER A 63 8.20 2.16 4.82
N GLY A 64 7.36 1.16 4.72
CA GLY A 64 7.08 0.26 5.83
C GLY A 64 5.92 -0.67 5.52
N VAL A 65 5.28 -1.13 6.59
CA VAL A 65 4.12 -2.02 6.54
C VAL A 65 2.86 -1.24 6.83
N ALA A 66 1.84 -1.44 6.00
CA ALA A 66 0.50 -0.92 6.22
C ALA A 66 -0.42 -2.01 6.79
N LYS A 67 -1.47 -1.57 7.46
CA LYS A 67 -2.53 -2.44 7.99
C LYS A 67 -3.89 -1.96 7.49
N PRO A 68 -4.82 -2.88 7.20
CA PRO A 68 -6.19 -2.48 6.90
C PRO A 68 -6.86 -1.85 8.13
N VAL A 69 -7.71 -0.86 7.88
CA VAL A 69 -8.59 -0.26 8.88
C VAL A 69 -10.00 -0.77 8.63
N THR A 70 -10.58 -1.36 9.65
CA THR A 70 -11.94 -1.87 9.63
C THR A 70 -12.78 -1.22 10.72
N THR A 71 -14.07 -1.13 10.52
CA THR A 71 -15.02 -0.58 11.49
C THR A 71 -16.23 -1.48 11.68
N GLY A 72 -16.83 -1.44 12.87
CA GLY A 72 -18.04 -2.17 13.21
C GLY A 72 -17.84 -3.66 13.50
N ILE A 73 -18.94 -4.32 13.83
CA ILE A 73 -18.97 -5.74 14.24
C ILE A 73 -18.64 -6.67 13.07
N GLU A 74 -18.96 -6.25 11.83
CA GLU A 74 -18.73 -7.03 10.62
C GLU A 74 -17.35 -6.78 9.98
N ASN A 75 -16.46 -6.05 10.67
CA ASN A 75 -15.13 -5.69 10.16
C ASN A 75 -15.16 -5.05 8.77
N ASN A 76 -16.09 -4.11 8.56
CA ASN A 76 -16.18 -3.41 7.29
C ASN A 76 -14.89 -2.65 6.99
N PHE A 77 -14.28 -2.95 5.86
CA PHE A 77 -13.08 -2.28 5.40
C PHE A 77 -13.33 -0.79 5.17
N ARG A 78 -12.39 0.05 5.61
CA ARG A 78 -12.46 1.50 5.47
C ARG A 78 -11.21 2.12 4.84
N GLY A 79 -10.08 1.45 4.90
CA GLY A 79 -8.85 1.98 4.39
C GLY A 79 -7.61 1.34 4.97
N TYR A 80 -6.54 2.12 5.04
CA TYR A 80 -5.23 1.64 5.45
C TYR A 80 -4.60 2.56 6.49
N MET A 81 -3.86 1.98 7.40
CA MET A 81 -3.05 2.71 8.37
C MET A 81 -1.57 2.35 8.20
N MET A 82 -0.75 3.37 8.14
CA MET A 82 0.71 3.27 8.03
C MET A 82 1.34 4.00 9.22
N ARG A 83 2.49 3.56 9.64
CA ARG A 83 3.23 4.20 10.71
C ARG A 83 4.71 4.28 10.37
N ASN A 84 5.28 5.44 10.62
CA ASN A 84 6.71 5.66 10.55
C ASN A 84 7.15 6.45 11.80
N ASN A 85 7.94 5.83 12.67
CA ASN A 85 8.34 6.41 13.95
C ASN A 85 7.13 6.92 14.76
N ASN A 86 7.09 8.21 15.06
CA ASN A 86 6.02 8.86 15.81
C ASN A 86 4.87 9.36 14.95
N THR A 87 4.95 9.17 13.63
CA THR A 87 3.95 9.64 12.69
C THR A 87 3.05 8.51 12.23
N SER A 88 1.75 8.73 12.30
CA SER A 88 0.71 7.82 11.79
C SER A 88 0.02 8.45 10.58
N TYR A 89 -0.16 7.65 9.55
CA TYR A 89 -0.87 8.01 8.33
C TYR A 89 -2.09 7.12 8.23
N THR A 90 -3.27 7.70 8.13
CA THR A 90 -4.52 6.95 7.99
C THR A 90 -5.20 7.36 6.69
N LEU A 91 -5.38 6.42 5.78
CA LEU A 91 -6.01 6.60 4.48
C LEU A 91 -7.39 5.97 4.50
N ILE A 92 -8.42 6.77 4.32
CA ILE A 92 -9.84 6.34 4.39
C ILE A 92 -10.53 6.70 3.08
N GLU A 93 -11.31 5.76 2.57
CA GLU A 93 -12.17 6.01 1.40
C GLU A 93 -13.19 7.11 1.72
N SER A 94 -13.28 8.10 0.86
CA SER A 94 -14.24 9.19 0.95
C SER A 94 -15.56 8.79 0.27
N ASP A 95 -16.63 9.54 0.55
CA ASP A 95 -17.91 9.37 -0.13
C ASP A 95 -17.84 9.70 -1.64
N ASN A 96 -16.82 10.45 -2.04
CA ASN A 96 -16.55 10.75 -3.44
C ASN A 96 -15.74 9.62 -4.09
N LYS A 97 -16.29 9.06 -5.14
CA LYS A 97 -15.62 7.97 -5.88
C LYS A 97 -14.20 8.36 -6.31
N ASN A 98 -13.26 7.46 -6.06
CA ASN A 98 -11.83 7.61 -6.35
C ASN A 98 -11.10 8.69 -5.51
N VAL A 99 -11.76 9.33 -4.56
CA VAL A 99 -11.12 10.26 -3.62
C VAL A 99 -10.95 9.58 -2.27
N TRP A 100 -9.77 9.75 -1.68
CA TRP A 100 -9.42 9.19 -0.38
C TRP A 100 -8.90 10.30 0.52
N ASP A 101 -9.30 10.27 1.77
CA ASP A 101 -8.85 11.21 2.79
C ASP A 101 -7.68 10.61 3.56
N MET A 102 -6.53 11.25 3.54
CA MET A 102 -5.36 10.87 4.34
C MET A 102 -5.17 11.86 5.47
N SER A 103 -5.21 11.36 6.70
CA SER A 103 -4.81 12.12 7.88
C SER A 103 -3.42 11.72 8.34
N VAL A 104 -2.61 12.71 8.65
CA VAL A 104 -1.26 12.56 9.18
C VAL A 104 -1.26 13.09 10.60
N GLU A 105 -0.91 12.24 11.55
CA GLU A 105 -0.85 12.58 12.98
C GLU A 105 0.56 12.34 13.49
N GLU A 106 1.19 13.38 13.98
CA GLU A 106 2.50 13.31 14.62
C GLU A 106 2.33 13.43 16.15
N LYS A 107 2.79 12.42 16.87
CA LYS A 107 2.84 12.46 18.34
C LYS A 107 4.07 13.23 18.76
N GLY A 108 3.87 14.29 19.56
CA GLY A 108 4.94 15.07 20.15
C GLY A 108 5.90 14.22 20.98
N THR A 109 7.16 14.62 21.03
CA THR A 109 8.16 14.07 21.94
C THR A 109 7.77 14.33 23.40
N GLN A 110 8.31 13.54 24.32
CA GLN A 110 7.90 13.46 25.74
C GLN A 110 7.74 14.79 26.53
N GLN A 111 8.22 15.90 26.00
CA GLN A 111 8.11 17.23 26.63
C GLN A 111 6.80 17.96 26.36
N ASN A 112 6.06 17.60 25.29
CA ASN A 112 4.76 18.18 24.94
C ASN A 112 3.78 17.07 24.60
N LYS A 113 3.26 16.36 25.60
CA LYS A 113 2.35 15.22 25.43
C LYS A 113 1.00 15.56 24.78
N ASP A 114 0.64 16.83 24.69
CA ASP A 114 -0.70 17.26 24.31
C ASP A 114 -0.84 17.90 22.90
N THR A 115 0.27 18.05 22.15
CA THR A 115 0.20 18.60 20.81
C THR A 115 0.30 17.51 19.76
N VAL A 116 -0.85 16.93 19.44
CA VAL A 116 -1.00 16.12 18.22
C VAL A 116 -1.21 17.07 17.06
N GLN A 117 -0.21 17.21 16.20
CA GLN A 117 -0.40 17.92 14.93
C GLN A 117 -1.12 16.98 13.96
N LYS A 118 -2.27 17.40 13.48
CA LYS A 118 -3.08 16.68 12.51
C LYS A 118 -3.20 17.45 11.22
N VAL A 119 -2.69 16.89 10.15
CA VAL A 119 -2.81 17.43 8.79
C VAL A 119 -3.67 16.50 7.96
N LYS A 120 -4.54 17.06 7.12
CA LYS A 120 -5.40 16.29 6.20
C LYS A 120 -5.03 16.57 4.76
N TYR A 121 -5.01 15.51 3.97
CA TYR A 121 -4.79 15.55 2.52
C TYR A 121 -5.93 14.80 1.82
N GLN A 122 -6.29 15.25 0.64
CA GLN A 122 -7.11 14.47 -0.28
C GLN A 122 -6.21 13.89 -1.36
N LEU A 123 -6.34 12.60 -1.61
CA LEU A 123 -5.60 11.86 -2.62
C LEU A 123 -6.59 11.29 -3.64
N ASN A 124 -6.18 11.23 -4.88
CA ASN A 124 -6.91 10.54 -5.93
C ASN A 124 -6.34 9.14 -6.13
N ALA A 125 -7.20 8.14 -6.18
CA ALA A 125 -6.81 6.80 -6.60
C ALA A 125 -6.59 6.82 -8.12
N ILE A 126 -5.34 6.64 -8.54
CA ILE A 126 -4.95 6.72 -9.96
C ILE A 126 -4.66 5.36 -10.57
N PHE A 127 -4.41 4.36 -9.75
CA PHE A 127 -4.13 3.01 -10.22
C PHE A 127 -4.60 1.96 -9.22
N ASP A 128 -5.30 0.97 -9.72
CA ASP A 128 -5.72 -0.22 -8.99
C ASP A 128 -5.75 -1.38 -9.99
N ASN A 129 -4.83 -2.34 -9.83
CA ASN A 129 -4.81 -3.54 -10.65
C ASN A 129 -5.42 -4.75 -9.94
N GLY A 130 -6.03 -4.55 -8.78
CA GLY A 130 -6.77 -5.56 -8.04
C GLY A 130 -8.22 -5.62 -8.48
N THR A 131 -8.63 -6.76 -9.04
CA THR A 131 -10.04 -7.04 -9.34
C THR A 131 -10.53 -8.18 -8.48
N CYS A 132 -11.62 -7.95 -7.84
CA CYS A 132 -12.35 -8.98 -7.10
C CYS A 132 -13.33 -9.74 -7.97
#